data_de43a952fd49bc346d11f5b897d3543e
#
_entry.id   de43a952fd49bc346d11f5b897d3543e
#
_cell.length_a   1.000
_cell.length_b   1.000
_cell.length_c   1.000
_cell.angle_alpha   90.00
_cell.angle_beta   90.00
_cell.angle_gamma   90.00
#
_symmetry.space_group_name_H-M   'P 1'
#
loop_
_entity.id
_entity.type
_entity.pdbx_description
1 polymer ?
#
loop_
_entity_poly.entity_id
_entity_poly.type
_entity_poly.pdbx_seq_one_letter_code
_entity_poly.pdbx_strand_id
1 'polypeptide(L)'
;MEKLENIISTYQQIIQESEQALQRARKRIYYISLLRLVLFVEAIAAAFIFWSDGWLSLFVFAILPFISFIWLVKRHNLWFYRKDYLKKKIEINEQELRAIQYDFSDFDSGNEYIDPAHLYTYDLDVFGDYSLFQYINRTSTPVGKQHLADWFNAHLELKESIEQRQEAIRELSTDLEYRQQIRLFGLLYKGKPADTNEIREWAGSPSYYRKHTLLRIIPTVVSIINLICIGSAIVGILPATVPGGVFFCFVIFSSIFSKGITKLQATYGKKLQILSTYADQILLTEKKEMNSPVLQQLKTELTSQNQTASQAVRQLSKLMNALDQRSNLLMSTILNGLIFWELRQVMRIEKWKETHASDLPRWIETIGEIDAYCSLATFTYNHPDYIFPKISSQSFHLRAEALGHPLMNRNKCVRNGKDIDKRPFFIIKTGANMAGKSTYLRTVGINYLLACIGAPVWAKQMEIYPARLVTSLRTSDSLTDNESYFFAELKRLKLIIDKLEAGEELFIILDEILKGTNSMDKQKGSFALIKQFMNMNTNGIIATHDLLLGTLIESFPQNIRNYCFEADITNNELTFSYQMRNGVAQNMNACFLMKKMGIAVIDD
;
A
#
# COMPACT_ATOMS: atom_id res chain seq x y z
N MET A 1 -8.64 -25.11 -10.79
CA MET A 1 -8.66 -25.54 -9.37
C MET A 1 -7.29 -25.99 -8.92
N GLU A 2 -6.63 -26.90 -9.62
CA GLU A 2 -5.28 -27.41 -9.28
C GLU A 2 -4.22 -26.30 -9.00
N LYS A 3 -4.15 -25.27 -9.85
CA LYS A 3 -3.23 -24.13 -9.61
C LYS A 3 -3.51 -23.38 -8.30
N LEU A 4 -4.75 -23.24 -7.92
CA LEU A 4 -5.14 -22.56 -6.67
C LEU A 4 -4.83 -23.44 -5.45
N GLU A 5 -5.04 -24.75 -5.56
CA GLU A 5 -4.69 -25.71 -4.51
C GLU A 5 -3.17 -25.72 -4.27
N ASN A 6 -2.36 -25.63 -5.33
CA ASN A 6 -0.91 -25.51 -5.22
C ASN A 6 -0.48 -24.21 -4.51
N ILE A 7 -1.18 -23.09 -4.73
CA ILE A 7 -0.91 -21.83 -4.03
C ILE A 7 -1.25 -21.97 -2.54
N ILE A 8 -2.40 -22.56 -2.23
CA ILE A 8 -2.83 -22.80 -0.84
C ILE A 8 -1.81 -23.70 -0.12
N SER A 9 -1.39 -24.80 -0.75
CA SER A 9 -0.38 -25.71 -0.17
C SER A 9 0.96 -25.01 0.04
N THR A 10 1.38 -24.12 -0.86
CA THR A 10 2.61 -23.32 -0.72
C THR A 10 2.54 -22.41 0.52
N TYR A 11 1.45 -21.69 0.71
CA TYR A 11 1.28 -20.85 1.90
C TYR A 11 1.25 -21.68 3.20
N GLN A 12 0.58 -22.83 3.20
CA GLN A 12 0.53 -23.74 4.35
C GLN A 12 1.92 -24.29 4.70
N GLN A 13 2.69 -24.66 3.71
CA GLN A 13 4.07 -25.12 3.90
C GLN A 13 4.94 -24.03 4.52
N ILE A 14 4.87 -22.78 4.00
CA ILE A 14 5.62 -21.63 4.53
C ILE A 14 5.25 -21.36 6.00
N ILE A 15 3.97 -21.48 6.35
CA ILE A 15 3.49 -21.33 7.75
C ILE A 15 4.14 -22.41 8.61
N GLN A 16 4.02 -23.68 8.24
CA GLN A 16 4.54 -24.82 9.00
C GLN A 16 6.05 -24.73 9.23
N GLU A 17 6.82 -24.42 8.18
CA GLU A 17 8.28 -24.23 8.28
C GLU A 17 8.64 -23.06 9.20
N SER A 18 7.88 -21.96 9.11
CA SER A 18 8.10 -20.76 9.92
C SER A 18 7.73 -20.98 11.39
N GLU A 19 6.70 -21.75 11.70
CA GLU A 19 6.32 -22.15 13.07
C GLU A 19 7.40 -23.01 13.73
N GLN A 20 7.92 -24.01 13.01
CA GLN A 20 9.03 -24.83 13.51
C GLN A 20 10.28 -23.99 13.78
N ALA A 21 10.59 -23.06 12.86
CA ALA A 21 11.71 -22.13 13.05
C ALA A 21 11.47 -21.18 14.24
N LEU A 22 10.25 -20.71 14.44
CA LEU A 22 9.85 -19.86 15.57
C LEU A 22 10.00 -20.58 16.92
N GLN A 23 9.61 -21.84 17.01
CA GLN A 23 9.80 -22.66 18.21
C GLN A 23 11.27 -22.82 18.54
N ARG A 24 12.12 -23.10 17.53
CA ARG A 24 13.59 -23.16 17.71
C ARG A 24 14.16 -21.81 18.17
N ALA A 25 13.70 -20.71 17.59
CA ALA A 25 14.13 -19.37 18.01
C ALA A 25 13.74 -19.05 19.46
N ARG A 26 12.51 -19.40 19.90
CA ARG A 26 12.05 -19.23 21.28
C ARG A 26 12.93 -20.01 22.27
N LYS A 27 13.24 -21.26 21.97
CA LYS A 27 14.14 -22.09 22.80
C LYS A 27 15.53 -21.45 22.91
N ARG A 28 16.11 -20.98 21.81
CA ARG A 28 17.42 -20.31 21.82
C ARG A 28 17.40 -19.01 22.63
N ILE A 29 16.35 -18.19 22.50
CA ILE A 29 16.18 -16.98 23.31
C ILE A 29 16.16 -17.31 24.81
N TYR A 30 15.43 -18.36 25.20
CA TYR A 30 15.37 -18.82 26.59
C TYR A 30 16.76 -19.21 27.13
N TYR A 31 17.51 -20.05 26.41
CA TYR A 31 18.86 -20.45 26.83
C TYR A 31 19.86 -19.29 26.89
N ILE A 32 19.79 -18.37 25.90
CA ILE A 32 20.65 -17.17 25.92
C ILE A 32 20.29 -16.28 27.11
N SER A 33 19.01 -16.14 27.45
CA SER A 33 18.57 -15.35 28.61
C SER A 33 19.08 -15.94 29.93
N LEU A 34 18.98 -17.27 30.08
CA LEU A 34 19.50 -17.97 31.26
C LEU A 34 21.03 -17.80 31.39
N LEU A 35 21.75 -18.02 30.28
CA LEU A 35 23.22 -17.88 30.29
C LEU A 35 23.67 -16.44 30.60
N ARG A 36 22.95 -15.44 30.08
CA ARG A 36 23.20 -14.03 30.42
C ARG A 36 23.04 -13.75 31.90
N LEU A 37 21.96 -14.30 32.51
CA LEU A 37 21.73 -14.14 33.93
C LEU A 37 22.87 -14.76 34.75
N VAL A 38 23.31 -15.97 34.41
CA VAL A 38 24.41 -16.66 35.07
C VAL A 38 25.71 -15.86 34.96
N LEU A 39 26.10 -15.44 33.77
CA LEU A 39 27.34 -14.66 33.56
C LEU A 39 27.29 -13.28 34.24
N PHE A 40 26.12 -12.67 34.33
CA PHE A 40 25.98 -11.40 35.04
C PHE A 40 26.15 -11.55 36.55
N VAL A 41 25.54 -12.58 37.15
CA VAL A 41 25.68 -12.88 38.58
C VAL A 41 27.11 -13.29 38.90
N GLU A 42 27.72 -14.15 38.03
CA GLU A 42 29.14 -14.57 38.18
C GLU A 42 30.07 -13.36 38.12
N ALA A 43 29.93 -12.45 37.16
CA ALA A 43 30.76 -11.27 37.03
C ALA A 43 30.71 -10.35 38.27
N ILE A 44 29.48 -10.16 38.82
CA ILE A 44 29.32 -9.37 40.06
C ILE A 44 29.93 -10.07 41.26
N ALA A 45 29.61 -11.35 41.47
CA ALA A 45 30.13 -12.12 42.59
C ALA A 45 31.68 -12.19 42.54
N ALA A 46 32.24 -12.48 41.37
CA ALA A 46 33.69 -12.52 41.19
C ALA A 46 34.36 -11.14 41.41
N ALA A 47 33.71 -10.05 41.02
CA ALA A 47 34.22 -8.70 41.29
C ALA A 47 34.35 -8.42 42.81
N PHE A 48 33.39 -8.93 43.63
CA PHE A 48 33.47 -8.81 45.08
C PHE A 48 34.52 -9.75 45.71
N ILE A 49 34.59 -11.00 45.25
CA ILE A 49 35.48 -12.02 45.84
C ILE A 49 36.94 -11.76 45.50
N PHE A 50 37.24 -11.45 44.22
CA PHE A 50 38.63 -11.31 43.74
C PHE A 50 39.14 -9.87 43.72
N TRP A 51 38.46 -8.92 44.38
CA TRP A 51 38.88 -7.52 44.40
C TRP A 51 40.28 -7.32 44.97
N SER A 52 40.67 -8.14 45.95
CA SER A 52 41.98 -8.10 46.61
C SER A 52 43.06 -9.04 46.05
N ASP A 53 42.65 -9.99 45.19
CA ASP A 53 43.51 -11.11 44.73
C ASP A 53 44.35 -10.81 43.48
N GLY A 54 44.39 -9.54 43.08
CA GLY A 54 45.19 -9.07 41.98
C GLY A 54 44.42 -9.00 40.64
N TRP A 55 45.00 -8.23 39.71
CA TRP A 55 44.31 -7.87 38.45
C TRP A 55 44.03 -9.05 37.53
N LEU A 56 44.83 -10.12 37.56
CA LEU A 56 44.66 -11.29 36.71
C LEU A 56 43.40 -12.08 37.07
N SER A 57 43.19 -12.28 38.38
CA SER A 57 42.00 -12.95 38.93
C SER A 57 40.73 -12.14 38.58
N LEU A 58 40.78 -10.84 38.78
CA LEU A 58 39.67 -9.93 38.44
C LEU A 58 39.36 -9.94 36.94
N PHE A 59 40.39 -9.98 36.10
CA PHE A 59 40.21 -10.03 34.65
C PHE A 59 39.52 -11.34 34.19
N VAL A 60 40.01 -12.48 34.65
CA VAL A 60 39.51 -13.80 34.23
C VAL A 60 38.10 -14.07 34.75
N PHE A 61 37.80 -13.76 36.02
CA PHE A 61 36.56 -14.16 36.66
C PHE A 61 35.47 -13.07 36.68
N ALA A 62 35.79 -11.79 36.49
CA ALA A 62 34.82 -10.70 36.45
C ALA A 62 34.73 -10.04 35.07
N ILE A 63 35.84 -9.58 34.49
CA ILE A 63 35.83 -8.80 33.25
C ILE A 63 35.50 -9.66 32.05
N LEU A 64 36.09 -10.84 31.91
CA LEU A 64 35.83 -11.74 30.77
C LEU A 64 34.36 -12.25 30.71
N PRO A 65 33.74 -12.70 31.84
CA PRO A 65 32.31 -12.99 31.89
C PRO A 65 31.43 -11.77 31.54
N PHE A 66 31.80 -10.58 31.99
CA PHE A 66 31.08 -9.34 31.67
C PHE A 66 31.15 -8.99 30.17
N ILE A 67 32.32 -9.16 29.54
CA ILE A 67 32.46 -9.01 28.08
C ILE A 67 31.59 -10.05 27.35
N SER A 68 31.60 -11.30 27.81
CA SER A 68 30.77 -12.38 27.27
C SER A 68 29.28 -12.07 27.42
N PHE A 69 28.86 -11.51 28.55
CA PHE A 69 27.50 -11.00 28.78
C PHE A 69 27.12 -9.93 27.73
N ILE A 70 27.97 -8.94 27.47
CA ILE A 70 27.69 -7.90 26.46
C ILE A 70 27.56 -8.51 25.06
N TRP A 71 28.41 -9.48 24.73
CA TRP A 71 28.31 -10.19 23.45
C TRP A 71 27.00 -10.98 23.35
N LEU A 72 26.56 -11.66 24.40
CA LEU A 72 25.29 -12.35 24.47
C LEU A 72 24.10 -11.40 24.38
N VAL A 73 24.17 -10.17 24.89
CA VAL A 73 23.12 -9.15 24.71
C VAL A 73 22.92 -8.86 23.22
N LYS A 74 23.99 -8.68 22.44
CA LYS A 74 23.89 -8.49 20.98
C LYS A 74 23.27 -9.70 20.28
N ARG A 75 23.68 -10.91 20.65
CA ARG A 75 23.13 -12.16 20.12
C ARG A 75 21.65 -12.33 20.46
N HIS A 76 21.26 -11.98 21.68
CA HIS A 76 19.87 -12.04 22.12
C HIS A 76 18.96 -11.13 21.29
N ASN A 77 19.40 -9.88 21.01
CA ASN A 77 18.65 -8.96 20.18
C ASN A 77 18.46 -9.48 18.74
N LEU A 78 19.48 -10.12 18.16
CA LEU A 78 19.36 -10.76 16.83
C LEU A 78 18.31 -11.89 16.81
N TRP A 79 18.22 -12.69 17.91
CA TRP A 79 17.22 -13.75 18.00
C TRP A 79 15.81 -13.20 18.23
N PHE A 80 15.67 -12.07 18.95
CA PHE A 80 14.38 -11.36 19.05
C PHE A 80 13.93 -10.84 17.71
N TYR A 81 14.81 -10.19 16.95
CA TYR A 81 14.52 -9.78 15.58
C TYR A 81 14.06 -10.97 14.71
N ARG A 82 14.80 -12.09 14.78
CA ARG A 82 14.43 -13.32 14.05
C ARG A 82 13.07 -13.88 14.46
N LYS A 83 12.75 -13.84 15.76
CA LYS A 83 11.44 -14.24 16.28
C LYS A 83 10.33 -13.37 15.71
N ASP A 84 10.50 -12.05 15.71
CA ASP A 84 9.48 -11.13 15.22
C ASP A 84 9.33 -11.21 13.69
N TYR A 85 10.42 -11.41 12.97
CA TYR A 85 10.42 -11.73 11.55
C TYR A 85 9.57 -12.98 11.24
N LEU A 86 9.79 -14.09 11.95
CA LEU A 86 9.07 -15.34 11.75
C LEU A 86 7.58 -15.22 12.10
N LYS A 87 7.25 -14.48 13.17
CA LYS A 87 5.86 -14.19 13.52
C LYS A 87 5.14 -13.43 12.40
N LYS A 88 5.77 -12.39 11.87
CA LYS A 88 5.19 -11.61 10.76
C LYS A 88 5.08 -12.42 9.49
N LYS A 89 6.05 -13.32 9.21
CA LYS A 89 5.98 -14.22 8.06
C LYS A 89 4.79 -15.18 8.15
N ILE A 90 4.51 -15.71 9.34
CA ILE A 90 3.32 -16.55 9.58
C ILE A 90 2.05 -15.72 9.36
N GLU A 91 1.93 -14.55 10.01
CA GLU A 91 0.79 -13.65 9.91
C GLU A 91 0.44 -13.28 8.46
N ILE A 92 1.44 -12.92 7.65
CA ILE A 92 1.24 -12.60 6.23
C ILE A 92 0.63 -13.77 5.45
N ASN A 93 1.15 -14.99 5.66
CA ASN A 93 0.67 -16.17 4.93
C ASN A 93 -0.72 -16.61 5.40
N GLU A 94 -1.03 -16.50 6.69
CA GLU A 94 -2.39 -16.74 7.23
C GLU A 94 -3.40 -15.75 6.65
N GLN A 95 -3.04 -14.46 6.54
CA GLN A 95 -3.88 -13.44 5.91
C GLN A 95 -4.17 -13.76 4.44
N GLU A 96 -3.16 -14.23 3.68
CA GLU A 96 -3.39 -14.60 2.28
C GLU A 96 -4.31 -15.84 2.15
N LEU A 97 -4.17 -16.83 3.03
CA LEU A 97 -5.07 -18.00 3.04
C LEU A 97 -6.53 -17.59 3.32
N ARG A 98 -6.75 -16.65 4.25
CA ARG A 98 -8.09 -16.10 4.51
C ARG A 98 -8.62 -15.31 3.31
N ALA A 99 -7.78 -14.46 2.71
CA ALA A 99 -8.17 -13.65 1.56
C ALA A 99 -8.57 -14.49 0.34
N ILE A 100 -7.90 -15.63 0.09
CA ILE A 100 -8.30 -16.59 -0.94
C ILE A 100 -9.70 -17.15 -0.69
N GLN A 101 -10.14 -17.21 0.56
CA GLN A 101 -11.50 -17.61 0.98
C GLN A 101 -12.47 -16.43 1.06
N TYR A 102 -12.12 -15.26 0.55
CA TYR A 102 -12.88 -14.00 0.58
C TYR A 102 -13.03 -13.38 1.98
N ASP A 103 -12.21 -13.77 2.96
CA ASP A 103 -12.05 -13.04 4.21
C ASP A 103 -10.79 -12.19 4.14
N PHE A 104 -10.96 -10.93 3.79
CA PHE A 104 -9.90 -9.94 3.62
C PHE A 104 -10.07 -8.72 4.53
N SER A 105 -10.85 -8.86 5.60
CA SER A 105 -11.14 -7.81 6.58
C SER A 105 -9.92 -7.27 7.31
N ASP A 106 -8.82 -8.06 7.40
CA ASP A 106 -7.56 -7.65 8.03
C ASP A 106 -6.75 -6.62 7.23
N PHE A 107 -7.07 -6.42 5.96
CA PHE A 107 -6.34 -5.47 5.14
C PHE A 107 -6.91 -4.06 5.26
N ASP A 108 -6.06 -3.07 5.04
CA ASP A 108 -6.46 -1.67 5.09
C ASP A 108 -7.43 -1.36 3.94
N SER A 109 -8.60 -0.82 4.29
CA SER A 109 -9.71 -0.56 3.37
C SER A 109 -9.59 0.74 2.57
N GLY A 110 -8.65 1.62 2.92
CA GLY A 110 -8.50 2.91 2.26
C GLY A 110 -9.70 3.85 2.47
N ASN A 111 -10.34 3.80 3.63
CA ASN A 111 -11.51 4.64 3.96
C ASN A 111 -11.23 6.15 3.77
N GLU A 112 -9.99 6.59 3.95
CA GLU A 112 -9.58 7.98 3.75
C GLU A 112 -9.61 8.45 2.29
N TYR A 113 -9.71 7.52 1.32
CA TYR A 113 -9.78 7.81 -0.11
C TYR A 113 -11.20 7.80 -0.66
N ILE A 114 -12.21 7.61 0.18
CA ILE A 114 -13.61 7.64 -0.24
C ILE A 114 -13.96 9.08 -0.65
N ASP A 115 -14.31 9.26 -1.91
CA ASP A 115 -14.79 10.52 -2.47
C ASP A 115 -16.09 10.31 -3.26
N PRO A 116 -17.25 10.72 -2.72
CA PRO A 116 -18.53 10.61 -3.40
C PRO A 116 -18.63 11.40 -4.73
N ALA A 117 -17.80 12.42 -4.90
CA ALA A 117 -17.77 13.24 -6.12
C ALA A 117 -16.91 12.62 -7.24
N HIS A 118 -16.10 11.62 -6.91
CA HIS A 118 -15.21 10.98 -7.89
C HIS A 118 -15.98 10.36 -9.06
N LEU A 119 -15.32 10.31 -10.24
CA LEU A 119 -15.99 9.89 -11.49
C LEU A 119 -16.47 8.43 -11.50
N TYR A 120 -15.87 7.53 -10.68
CA TYR A 120 -16.23 6.11 -10.67
C TYR A 120 -15.92 5.38 -9.37
N THR A 121 -14.99 5.87 -8.52
CA THR A 121 -14.50 5.06 -7.38
C THR A 121 -15.58 4.80 -6.35
N TYR A 122 -16.44 5.79 -6.07
CA TYR A 122 -17.54 5.64 -5.12
C TYR A 122 -18.63 4.67 -5.63
N ASP A 123 -19.00 4.79 -6.89
CA ASP A 123 -20.02 3.96 -7.51
C ASP A 123 -19.62 2.49 -7.61
N LEU A 124 -18.34 2.23 -7.84
CA LEU A 124 -17.78 0.89 -8.01
C LEU A 124 -17.30 0.24 -6.71
N ASP A 125 -17.52 0.87 -5.55
CA ASP A 125 -17.02 0.38 -4.26
C ASP A 125 -15.50 0.11 -4.30
N VAL A 126 -14.73 1.06 -4.86
CA VAL A 126 -13.29 0.91 -4.97
C VAL A 126 -12.62 1.01 -3.61
N PHE A 127 -13.03 1.96 -2.76
CA PHE A 127 -12.51 2.18 -1.42
C PHE A 127 -13.56 1.93 -0.35
N GLY A 128 -13.13 1.62 0.85
CA GLY A 128 -13.99 1.32 1.98
C GLY A 128 -13.93 -0.15 2.40
N ASP A 129 -14.73 -0.50 3.41
CA ASP A 129 -14.78 -1.87 3.90
C ASP A 129 -15.40 -2.82 2.86
N TYR A 130 -14.80 -3.99 2.71
CA TYR A 130 -15.16 -5.00 1.70
C TYR A 130 -15.06 -4.50 0.26
N SER A 131 -14.22 -3.49 0.01
CA SER A 131 -14.00 -2.86 -1.29
C SER A 131 -12.97 -3.60 -2.15
N LEU A 132 -12.87 -3.17 -3.42
CA LEU A 132 -11.84 -3.66 -4.34
C LEU A 132 -10.42 -3.34 -3.85
N PHE A 133 -10.21 -2.14 -3.31
CA PHE A 133 -8.92 -1.73 -2.75
C PHE A 133 -8.52 -2.62 -1.59
N GLN A 134 -9.41 -2.85 -0.61
CA GLN A 134 -9.14 -3.72 0.52
C GLN A 134 -8.78 -5.15 0.08
N TYR A 135 -9.46 -5.65 -0.95
CA TYR A 135 -9.19 -6.98 -1.50
C TYR A 135 -7.81 -7.10 -2.17
N ILE A 136 -7.31 -6.01 -2.75
CA ILE A 136 -6.03 -5.98 -3.48
C ILE A 136 -4.88 -5.46 -2.61
N ASN A 137 -5.13 -4.55 -1.69
CA ASN A 137 -4.11 -3.84 -0.94
C ASN A 137 -3.27 -4.77 -0.06
N ARG A 138 -1.99 -4.91 -0.42
CA ARG A 138 -0.94 -5.62 0.33
C ARG A 138 0.23 -4.71 0.66
N THR A 139 0.06 -3.41 0.45
CA THR A 139 1.13 -2.44 0.71
C THR A 139 1.51 -2.42 2.18
N SER A 140 2.76 -2.21 2.45
CA SER A 140 3.36 -2.21 3.77
C SER A 140 3.92 -0.84 4.18
N THR A 141 4.01 0.07 3.22
CA THR A 141 4.48 1.44 3.42
C THR A 141 3.37 2.46 3.15
N PRO A 142 3.35 3.60 3.86
CA PRO A 142 2.36 4.66 3.60
C PRO A 142 2.43 5.20 2.16
N VAL A 143 3.64 5.31 1.60
CA VAL A 143 3.84 5.79 0.22
C VAL A 143 3.34 4.76 -0.79
N GLY A 144 3.57 3.46 -0.54
CA GLY A 144 3.04 2.40 -1.40
C GLY A 144 1.52 2.34 -1.39
N LYS A 145 0.90 2.56 -0.22
CA LYS A 145 -0.56 2.68 -0.11
C LYS A 145 -1.09 3.85 -0.94
N GLN A 146 -0.41 5.01 -0.87
CA GLN A 146 -0.79 6.18 -1.65
C GLN A 146 -0.66 5.92 -3.15
N HIS A 147 0.46 5.36 -3.63
CA HIS A 147 0.62 5.01 -5.04
C HIS A 147 -0.47 4.06 -5.54
N LEU A 148 -0.79 3.03 -4.76
CA LEU A 148 -1.85 2.10 -5.13
C LEU A 148 -3.21 2.80 -5.20
N ALA A 149 -3.53 3.67 -4.25
CA ALA A 149 -4.77 4.46 -4.25
C ALA A 149 -4.82 5.43 -5.44
N ASP A 150 -3.72 6.10 -5.76
CA ASP A 150 -3.63 7.01 -6.90
C ASP A 150 -3.86 6.28 -8.23
N TRP A 151 -3.38 5.04 -8.38
CA TRP A 151 -3.64 4.22 -9.56
C TRP A 151 -5.12 3.86 -9.71
N PHE A 152 -5.85 3.68 -8.61
CA PHE A 152 -7.29 3.48 -8.64
C PHE A 152 -8.07 4.78 -8.89
N ASN A 153 -7.58 5.92 -8.42
CA ASN A 153 -8.21 7.23 -8.63
C ASN A 153 -7.95 7.79 -10.03
N ALA A 154 -6.79 7.49 -10.61
CA ALA A 154 -6.39 7.98 -11.93
C ALA A 154 -5.82 6.82 -12.76
N HIS A 155 -6.71 6.06 -13.39
CA HIS A 155 -6.29 4.95 -14.26
C HIS A 155 -5.57 5.44 -15.52
N LEU A 156 -4.77 4.56 -16.12
CA LEU A 156 -4.04 4.85 -17.34
C LEU A 156 -4.97 4.86 -18.56
N GLU A 157 -4.69 5.79 -19.49
CA GLU A 157 -5.42 5.95 -20.75
C GLU A 157 -4.54 5.61 -21.98
N LEU A 158 -3.23 5.36 -21.77
CA LEU A 158 -2.29 5.02 -22.83
C LEU A 158 -1.97 3.53 -22.84
N LYS A 159 -2.11 2.89 -23.99
CA LYS A 159 -1.86 1.47 -24.21
C LYS A 159 -0.46 1.07 -23.72
N GLU A 160 0.56 1.80 -24.16
CA GLU A 160 1.95 1.49 -23.86
C GLU A 160 2.23 1.48 -22.36
N SER A 161 1.66 2.45 -21.64
CA SER A 161 1.82 2.56 -20.19
C SER A 161 1.12 1.40 -19.44
N ILE A 162 -0.05 0.98 -19.94
CA ILE A 162 -0.78 -0.16 -19.37
C ILE A 162 0.00 -1.45 -19.60
N GLU A 163 0.46 -1.69 -20.83
CA GLU A 163 1.22 -2.90 -21.19
C GLU A 163 2.56 -2.99 -20.42
N GLN A 164 3.27 -1.88 -20.26
CA GLN A 164 4.48 -1.82 -19.43
C GLN A 164 4.19 -2.15 -17.96
N ARG A 165 3.07 -1.64 -17.41
CA ARG A 165 2.65 -1.98 -16.04
C ARG A 165 2.25 -3.45 -15.93
N GLN A 166 1.54 -4.00 -16.90
CA GLN A 166 1.22 -5.43 -16.96
C GLN A 166 2.48 -6.30 -16.95
N GLU A 167 3.52 -5.91 -17.69
CA GLU A 167 4.78 -6.62 -17.74
C GLU A 167 5.47 -6.64 -16.37
N ALA A 168 5.55 -5.49 -15.70
CA ALA A 168 6.12 -5.37 -14.36
C ALA A 168 5.36 -6.22 -13.33
N ILE A 169 4.02 -6.17 -13.34
CA ILE A 169 3.18 -6.96 -12.44
C ILE A 169 3.38 -8.46 -12.72
N ARG A 170 3.42 -8.86 -13.99
CA ARG A 170 3.61 -10.26 -14.40
C ARG A 170 4.98 -10.79 -13.93
N GLU A 171 6.04 -10.00 -14.09
CA GLU A 171 7.37 -10.36 -13.61
C GLU A 171 7.39 -10.57 -12.09
N LEU A 172 6.89 -9.59 -11.34
CA LEU A 172 6.86 -9.68 -9.88
C LEU A 172 5.91 -10.79 -9.37
N SER A 173 4.88 -11.15 -10.13
CA SER A 173 3.94 -12.20 -9.72
C SER A 173 4.59 -13.58 -9.63
N THR A 174 5.67 -13.83 -10.35
CA THR A 174 6.41 -15.12 -10.34
C THR A 174 7.32 -15.29 -9.13
N ASP A 175 7.68 -14.20 -8.42
CA ASP A 175 8.62 -14.24 -7.29
C ASP A 175 7.90 -13.98 -5.96
N LEU A 176 7.35 -15.03 -5.37
CA LEU A 176 6.64 -14.98 -4.09
C LEU A 176 7.55 -14.52 -2.94
N GLU A 177 8.81 -14.99 -2.93
CA GLU A 177 9.74 -14.68 -1.84
C GLU A 177 10.05 -13.18 -1.79
N TYR A 178 10.35 -12.58 -2.94
CA TYR A 178 10.61 -11.15 -3.04
C TYR A 178 9.43 -10.31 -2.52
N ARG A 179 8.21 -10.59 -3.01
CA ARG A 179 7.01 -9.85 -2.57
C ARG A 179 6.76 -9.99 -1.07
N GLN A 180 6.89 -11.21 -0.54
CA GLN A 180 6.73 -11.44 0.90
C GLN A 180 7.80 -10.72 1.71
N GLN A 181 9.05 -10.65 1.25
CA GLN A 181 10.11 -9.95 1.96
C GLN A 181 9.90 -8.42 1.94
N ILE A 182 9.51 -7.83 0.79
CA ILE A 182 9.14 -6.40 0.71
C ILE A 182 8.06 -6.08 1.73
N ARG A 183 6.96 -6.83 1.74
CA ARG A 183 5.84 -6.64 2.67
C ARG A 183 6.27 -6.84 4.12
N LEU A 184 7.03 -7.89 4.39
CA LEU A 184 7.49 -8.24 5.73
C LEU A 184 8.35 -7.14 6.33
N PHE A 185 9.33 -6.62 5.59
CA PHE A 185 10.19 -5.53 6.06
C PHE A 185 9.35 -4.27 6.34
N GLY A 186 8.40 -3.92 5.49
CA GLY A 186 7.49 -2.80 5.75
C GLY A 186 6.65 -2.98 7.02
N LEU A 187 6.17 -4.19 7.30
CA LEU A 187 5.34 -4.48 8.48
C LEU A 187 6.12 -4.62 9.79
N LEU A 188 7.43 -4.90 9.75
CA LEU A 188 8.27 -4.94 10.95
C LEU A 188 8.36 -3.57 11.64
N TYR A 189 8.26 -2.49 10.88
CA TYR A 189 8.38 -1.12 11.38
C TYR A 189 7.26 -0.26 10.79
N LYS A 190 6.05 -0.33 11.33
CA LYS A 190 4.92 0.45 10.82
C LYS A 190 5.16 1.95 10.95
N GLY A 191 5.37 2.64 9.81
CA GLY A 191 5.35 4.09 9.71
C GLY A 191 3.93 4.65 9.57
N LYS A 192 3.76 5.92 9.94
CA LYS A 192 2.53 6.67 9.67
C LYS A 192 2.73 7.56 8.42
N PRO A 193 1.67 7.93 7.68
CA PRO A 193 1.79 8.84 6.53
C PRO A 193 2.47 10.17 6.89
N ALA A 194 2.17 10.73 8.07
CA ALA A 194 2.80 11.93 8.59
C ALA A 194 4.33 11.81 8.72
N ASP A 195 4.84 10.61 9.04
CA ASP A 195 6.28 10.41 9.24
C ASP A 195 7.07 10.61 7.95
N THR A 196 6.50 10.26 6.80
CA THR A 196 7.14 10.45 5.48
C THR A 196 7.25 11.93 5.11
N ASN A 197 6.19 12.72 5.35
CA ASN A 197 6.21 14.16 5.08
C ASN A 197 7.23 14.87 5.98
N GLU A 198 7.30 14.50 7.24
CA GLU A 198 8.26 15.07 8.17
C GLU A 198 9.71 14.68 7.85
N ILE A 199 9.96 13.48 7.30
CA ILE A 199 11.27 13.10 6.78
C ILE A 199 11.66 13.99 5.59
N ARG A 200 10.72 14.30 4.70
CA ARG A 200 10.94 15.23 3.58
C ARG A 200 11.24 16.65 4.07
N GLU A 201 10.47 17.15 5.03
CA GLU A 201 10.69 18.46 5.65
C GLU A 201 12.06 18.53 6.35
N TRP A 202 12.41 17.47 7.09
CA TRP A 202 13.72 17.36 7.71
C TRP A 202 14.84 17.36 6.68
N ALA A 203 14.71 16.61 5.59
CA ALA A 203 15.70 16.57 4.52
C ALA A 203 15.91 17.97 3.89
N GLY A 204 14.84 18.74 3.68
CA GLY A 204 14.88 20.10 3.14
C GLY A 204 15.29 21.19 4.16
N SER A 205 15.32 20.88 5.47
CA SER A 205 15.64 21.88 6.48
C SER A 205 17.14 22.27 6.45
N PRO A 206 17.53 23.51 6.81
CA PRO A 206 18.94 23.92 6.78
C PRO A 206 19.76 23.21 7.87
N SER A 207 21.03 22.93 7.58
CA SER A 207 22.02 22.48 8.57
C SER A 207 22.37 23.64 9.50
N TYR A 208 22.32 23.42 10.81
CA TYR A 208 22.62 24.45 11.81
C TYR A 208 24.06 24.36 12.32
N TYR A 209 24.46 23.19 12.84
CA TYR A 209 25.73 23.01 13.51
C TYR A 209 26.94 23.05 12.56
N ARG A 210 26.79 22.53 11.36
CA ARG A 210 27.87 22.53 10.35
C ARG A 210 28.12 23.88 9.69
N LYS A 211 27.18 24.80 9.68
CA LYS A 211 27.37 26.17 9.15
C LYS A 211 28.37 26.96 9.98
N HIS A 212 28.49 26.66 11.28
CA HIS A 212 29.42 27.36 12.18
C HIS A 212 30.76 26.66 12.23
N THR A 213 31.80 27.28 11.65
CA THR A 213 33.17 26.74 11.59
C THR A 213 33.74 26.40 12.96
N LEU A 214 33.48 27.22 13.99
CA LEU A 214 33.90 26.99 15.36
C LEU A 214 33.33 25.66 15.90
N LEU A 215 32.04 25.36 15.65
CA LEU A 215 31.43 24.14 16.15
C LEU A 215 32.04 22.88 15.52
N ARG A 216 32.55 22.96 14.28
CA ARG A 216 33.23 21.85 13.59
C ARG A 216 34.52 21.43 14.30
N ILE A 217 35.22 22.39 14.90
CA ILE A 217 36.55 22.20 15.48
C ILE A 217 36.43 21.72 16.94
N ILE A 218 35.43 22.18 17.70
CA ILE A 218 35.24 21.90 19.12
C ILE A 218 35.39 20.42 19.50
N PRO A 219 34.71 19.44 18.88
CA PRO A 219 34.82 18.03 19.27
C PRO A 219 36.22 17.46 19.09
N THR A 220 36.97 17.98 18.11
CA THR A 220 38.37 17.57 17.88
C THR A 220 39.31 18.17 18.93
N VAL A 221 39.17 19.46 19.21
CA VAL A 221 39.95 20.18 20.21
C VAL A 221 39.73 19.56 21.60
N VAL A 222 38.49 19.32 21.99
CA VAL A 222 38.17 18.66 23.28
C VAL A 222 38.83 17.28 23.38
N SER A 223 38.77 16.48 22.31
CA SER A 223 39.41 15.16 22.29
C SER A 223 40.93 15.25 22.47
N ILE A 224 41.57 16.22 21.80
CA ILE A 224 43.02 16.45 21.90
C ILE A 224 43.43 16.93 23.32
N ILE A 225 42.67 17.87 23.89
CA ILE A 225 42.95 18.37 25.25
C ILE A 225 42.82 17.23 26.27
N ASN A 226 41.75 16.44 26.21
CA ASN A 226 41.57 15.28 27.09
C ASN A 226 42.71 14.27 26.94
N LEU A 227 43.13 13.97 25.69
CA LEU A 227 44.20 13.03 25.42
C LEU A 227 45.54 13.54 26.02
N ILE A 228 45.84 14.83 25.86
CA ILE A 228 47.05 15.45 26.44
C ILE A 228 47.00 15.45 27.98
N CYS A 229 45.85 15.84 28.57
CA CYS A 229 45.73 15.88 30.03
C CYS A 229 45.83 14.48 30.64
N ILE A 230 45.19 13.47 30.09
CA ILE A 230 45.24 12.08 30.53
C ILE A 230 46.66 11.53 30.34
N GLY A 231 47.28 11.74 29.20
CA GLY A 231 48.65 11.30 28.92
C GLY A 231 49.65 11.93 29.85
N SER A 232 49.57 13.26 30.12
CA SER A 232 50.44 13.97 31.06
C SER A 232 50.26 13.50 32.52
N ALA A 233 49.05 13.12 32.90
CA ALA A 233 48.80 12.55 34.24
C ALA A 233 49.37 11.13 34.38
N ILE A 234 49.32 10.31 33.35
CA ILE A 234 49.92 8.95 33.34
C ILE A 234 51.44 9.03 33.46
N VAL A 235 52.05 10.00 32.78
CA VAL A 235 53.52 10.21 32.82
C VAL A 235 53.97 10.94 34.13
N GLY A 236 53.01 11.37 34.97
CA GLY A 236 53.32 12.04 36.25
C GLY A 236 53.61 13.53 36.12
N ILE A 237 53.42 14.16 34.97
CA ILE A 237 53.62 15.61 34.76
C ILE A 237 52.50 16.43 35.42
N LEU A 238 51.27 15.92 35.40
CA LEU A 238 50.09 16.57 35.96
C LEU A 238 49.49 15.72 37.12
N PRO A 239 48.93 16.35 38.18
CA PRO A 239 48.16 15.64 39.20
C PRO A 239 46.95 14.94 38.58
N ALA A 240 46.60 13.75 39.08
CA ALA A 240 45.44 12.97 38.58
C ALA A 240 44.08 13.69 38.72
N THR A 241 44.00 14.74 39.54
CA THR A 241 42.82 15.59 39.72
C THR A 241 42.54 16.51 38.49
N VAL A 242 43.57 16.88 37.73
CA VAL A 242 43.47 17.82 36.61
C VAL A 242 42.64 17.21 35.46
N PRO A 243 42.89 15.99 34.95
CA PRO A 243 42.04 15.37 33.96
C PRO A 243 40.57 15.26 34.38
N GLY A 244 40.30 14.96 35.66
CA GLY A 244 38.95 14.93 36.22
C GLY A 244 38.24 16.29 36.16
N GLY A 245 38.96 17.36 36.57
CA GLY A 245 38.43 18.72 36.47
C GLY A 245 38.14 19.17 35.05
N VAL A 246 39.05 18.92 34.11
CA VAL A 246 38.88 19.20 32.68
C VAL A 246 37.67 18.42 32.10
N PHE A 247 37.55 17.15 32.45
CA PHE A 247 36.42 16.32 32.06
C PHE A 247 35.07 16.93 32.52
N PHE A 248 34.94 17.32 33.81
CA PHE A 248 33.71 17.94 34.32
C PHE A 248 33.43 19.29 33.67
N CYS A 249 34.43 20.12 33.41
CA CYS A 249 34.27 21.36 32.65
C CYS A 249 33.68 21.08 31.27
N PHE A 250 34.16 20.06 30.57
CA PHE A 250 33.61 19.69 29.23
C PHE A 250 32.22 19.08 29.32
N VAL A 251 31.86 18.34 30.35
CA VAL A 251 30.47 17.88 30.58
C VAL A 251 29.52 19.07 30.71
N ILE A 252 29.89 20.06 31.54
CA ILE A 252 29.11 21.29 31.73
C ILE A 252 29.00 22.05 30.41
N PHE A 253 30.10 22.23 29.69
CA PHE A 253 30.10 22.94 28.40
C PHE A 253 29.25 22.21 27.32
N SER A 254 29.26 20.88 27.29
CA SER A 254 28.45 20.10 26.36
C SER A 254 26.96 20.27 26.61
N SER A 255 26.52 20.55 27.83
CA SER A 255 25.13 20.74 28.20
C SER A 255 24.47 21.93 27.48
N ILE A 256 25.28 22.95 27.08
CA ILE A 256 24.81 24.12 26.31
C ILE A 256 24.18 23.67 24.97
N PHE A 257 24.79 22.66 24.33
CA PHE A 257 24.31 22.15 23.02
C PHE A 257 23.21 21.12 23.19
N SER A 258 23.12 20.47 24.34
CA SER A 258 22.23 19.34 24.60
C SER A 258 20.74 19.70 24.37
N LYS A 259 20.28 20.91 24.76
CA LYS A 259 18.89 21.32 24.57
C LYS A 259 18.47 21.36 23.09
N GLY A 260 19.30 21.90 22.19
CA GLY A 260 19.06 21.96 20.76
C GLY A 260 19.04 20.56 20.12
N ILE A 261 19.99 19.72 20.53
CA ILE A 261 20.10 18.33 20.08
C ILE A 261 18.91 17.50 20.58
N THR A 262 18.44 17.72 21.82
CA THR A 262 17.24 17.07 22.37
C THR A 262 16.00 17.41 21.55
N LYS A 263 15.81 18.67 21.17
CA LYS A 263 14.68 19.10 20.34
C LYS A 263 14.73 18.40 18.98
N LEU A 264 15.90 18.35 18.34
CA LEU A 264 16.09 17.69 17.05
C LEU A 264 15.79 16.19 17.14
N GLN A 265 16.28 15.50 18.17
CA GLN A 265 16.03 14.08 18.40
C GLN A 265 14.56 13.80 18.74
N ALA A 266 13.93 14.63 19.57
CA ALA A 266 12.52 14.47 19.93
C ALA A 266 11.60 14.60 18.71
N THR A 267 11.94 15.52 17.80
CA THR A 267 11.15 15.75 16.59
C THR A 267 11.34 14.64 15.55
N TYR A 268 12.58 14.20 15.32
CA TYR A 268 12.88 13.33 14.18
C TYR A 268 13.38 11.92 14.56
N GLY A 269 13.83 11.69 15.79
CA GLY A 269 14.54 10.45 16.17
C GLY A 269 13.72 9.18 15.96
N LYS A 270 12.47 9.15 16.44
CA LYS A 270 11.57 7.99 16.23
C LYS A 270 11.20 7.78 14.77
N LYS A 271 11.07 8.87 14.01
CA LYS A 271 10.62 8.86 12.61
C LYS A 271 11.73 8.40 11.68
N LEU A 272 12.96 8.75 11.99
CA LEU A 272 14.13 8.29 11.24
C LEU A 272 14.47 6.80 11.49
N GLN A 273 13.92 6.17 12.56
CA GLN A 273 14.00 4.72 12.72
C GLN A 273 13.27 3.96 11.60
N ILE A 274 12.22 4.55 11.03
CA ILE A 274 11.50 4.00 9.86
C ILE A 274 12.44 3.87 8.65
N LEU A 275 13.47 4.69 8.56
CA LEU A 275 14.47 4.59 7.50
C LEU A 275 15.22 3.25 7.46
N SER A 276 15.32 2.54 8.60
CA SER A 276 15.91 1.19 8.61
C SER A 276 15.08 0.20 7.79
N THR A 277 13.77 0.34 7.80
CA THR A 277 12.82 -0.45 6.98
C THR A 277 13.07 -0.23 5.50
N TYR A 278 13.11 1.04 5.09
CA TYR A 278 13.41 1.38 3.70
C TYR A 278 14.78 0.87 3.27
N ALA A 279 15.78 0.90 4.17
CA ALA A 279 17.12 0.37 3.85
C ALA A 279 17.11 -1.12 3.50
N ASP A 280 16.29 -1.93 4.17
CA ASP A 280 16.19 -3.37 3.89
C ASP A 280 15.37 -3.65 2.63
N GLN A 281 14.29 -2.90 2.38
CA GLN A 281 13.53 -2.97 1.12
C GLN A 281 14.36 -2.50 -0.08
N ILE A 282 15.11 -1.38 0.07
CA ILE A 282 16.02 -0.87 -0.95
C ILE A 282 17.09 -1.92 -1.27
N LEU A 283 17.76 -2.48 -0.26
CA LEU A 283 18.79 -3.49 -0.46
C LEU A 283 18.27 -4.73 -1.20
N LEU A 284 17.05 -5.15 -0.87
CA LEU A 284 16.41 -6.27 -1.54
C LEU A 284 16.17 -5.97 -3.01
N THR A 285 15.70 -4.75 -3.31
CA THR A 285 15.44 -4.27 -4.67
C THR A 285 16.72 -4.09 -5.48
N GLU A 286 17.78 -3.53 -4.89
CA GLU A 286 19.08 -3.38 -5.54
C GLU A 286 19.68 -4.73 -5.97
N LYS A 287 19.46 -5.79 -5.18
CA LYS A 287 19.99 -7.13 -5.44
C LYS A 287 19.16 -7.93 -6.44
N LYS A 288 17.89 -7.59 -6.59
CA LYS A 288 17.00 -8.32 -7.50
C LYS A 288 17.34 -7.97 -8.96
N GLU A 289 17.44 -9.00 -9.79
CA GLU A 289 17.45 -8.84 -11.24
C GLU A 289 16.03 -8.49 -11.70
N MET A 290 15.92 -7.46 -12.50
CA MET A 290 14.67 -6.94 -13.05
C MET A 290 14.78 -6.86 -14.56
N ASN A 291 13.76 -7.35 -15.27
CA ASN A 291 13.75 -7.44 -16.73
C ASN A 291 12.82 -6.41 -17.36
N SER A 292 11.66 -6.13 -16.74
CA SER A 292 10.72 -5.17 -17.30
C SER A 292 11.30 -3.73 -17.27
N PRO A 293 11.07 -2.92 -18.31
CA PRO A 293 11.63 -1.57 -18.42
C PRO A 293 11.30 -0.68 -17.22
N VAL A 294 10.06 -0.75 -16.73
CA VAL A 294 9.59 0.04 -15.59
C VAL A 294 10.36 -0.34 -14.31
N LEU A 295 10.50 -1.65 -14.02
CA LEU A 295 11.22 -2.09 -12.83
C LEU A 295 12.72 -1.78 -12.92
N GLN A 296 13.30 -1.85 -14.11
CA GLN A 296 14.69 -1.44 -14.34
C GLN A 296 14.87 0.06 -14.08
N GLN A 297 13.94 0.90 -14.58
CA GLN A 297 13.95 2.34 -14.31
C GLN A 297 13.90 2.61 -12.82
N LEU A 298 12.92 2.02 -12.09
CA LEU A 298 12.79 2.16 -10.65
C LEU A 298 14.06 1.72 -9.91
N LYS A 299 14.68 0.62 -10.33
CA LYS A 299 15.95 0.16 -9.76
C LYS A 299 17.08 1.17 -9.99
N THR A 300 17.17 1.80 -11.17
CA THR A 300 18.21 2.82 -11.46
C THR A 300 18.05 4.07 -10.60
N GLU A 301 16.82 4.42 -10.22
CA GLU A 301 16.54 5.55 -9.33
C GLU A 301 17.08 5.35 -7.91
N LEU A 302 17.31 4.11 -7.49
CA LEU A 302 17.94 3.76 -6.20
C LEU A 302 19.47 3.90 -6.23
N THR A 303 20.05 4.24 -7.37
CA THR A 303 21.50 4.43 -7.50
C THR A 303 21.83 5.92 -7.44
N SER A 304 22.75 6.33 -6.59
CA SER A 304 23.32 7.68 -6.58
C SER A 304 24.77 7.64 -7.10
N GLN A 305 25.32 8.81 -7.43
CA GLN A 305 26.63 8.92 -8.13
C GLN A 305 27.81 8.26 -7.39
N ASN A 306 27.75 8.09 -6.05
CA ASN A 306 28.89 7.64 -5.24
C ASN A 306 28.65 6.42 -4.36
N GLN A 307 27.38 6.03 -4.13
CA GLN A 307 27.05 4.85 -3.30
C GLN A 307 25.61 4.41 -3.54
N THR A 308 25.28 3.17 -3.14
CA THR A 308 23.93 2.65 -3.24
C THR A 308 23.01 3.30 -2.20
N ALA A 309 21.73 3.46 -2.52
CA ALA A 309 20.74 4.05 -1.61
C ALA A 309 20.66 3.28 -0.28
N SER A 310 20.74 1.94 -0.33
CA SER A 310 20.73 1.10 0.87
C SER A 310 21.92 1.37 1.82
N GLN A 311 23.10 1.62 1.26
CA GLN A 311 24.28 1.98 2.06
C GLN A 311 24.11 3.35 2.71
N ALA A 312 23.63 4.34 1.94
CA ALA A 312 23.39 5.69 2.44
C ALA A 312 22.35 5.71 3.57
N VAL A 313 21.20 5.04 3.38
CA VAL A 313 20.13 4.97 4.38
C VAL A 313 20.58 4.18 5.62
N ARG A 314 21.33 3.08 5.46
CA ARG A 314 21.93 2.36 6.60
C ARG A 314 22.93 3.19 7.38
N GLN A 315 23.72 4.02 6.68
CA GLN A 315 24.63 4.95 7.34
C GLN A 315 23.86 5.94 8.21
N LEU A 316 22.80 6.54 7.69
CA LEU A 316 21.94 7.44 8.48
C LEU A 316 21.33 6.74 9.69
N SER A 317 20.75 5.54 9.50
CA SER A 317 20.20 4.73 10.59
C SER A 317 21.22 4.46 11.68
N LYS A 318 22.47 4.11 11.33
CA LYS A 318 23.55 3.91 12.31
C LYS A 318 23.88 5.19 13.07
N LEU A 319 23.91 6.35 12.39
CA LEU A 319 24.19 7.65 13.04
C LEU A 319 23.07 8.03 14.00
N MET A 320 21.82 7.78 13.65
CA MET A 320 20.66 8.04 14.52
C MET A 320 20.64 7.12 15.73
N ASN A 321 20.86 5.82 15.53
CA ASN A 321 20.98 4.85 16.62
C ASN A 321 22.16 5.18 17.58
N ALA A 322 23.25 5.71 17.04
CA ALA A 322 24.37 6.18 17.86
C ALA A 322 23.97 7.42 18.69
N LEU A 323 23.19 8.33 18.12
CA LEU A 323 22.67 9.49 18.85
C LEU A 323 21.67 9.08 19.95
N ASP A 324 20.88 8.03 19.74
CA ASP A 324 19.90 7.52 20.72
C ASP A 324 20.56 6.95 21.99
N GLN A 325 21.85 6.59 21.94
CA GLN A 325 22.60 6.16 23.15
C GLN A 325 22.72 7.24 24.23
N ARG A 326 22.46 8.51 23.90
CA ARG A 326 22.36 9.59 24.89
C ARG A 326 21.26 9.39 25.94
N SER A 327 20.28 8.54 25.68
CA SER A 327 19.23 8.16 26.66
C SER A 327 19.82 7.43 27.88
N ASN A 328 21.03 6.83 27.76
CA ASN A 328 21.80 6.31 28.88
C ASN A 328 22.63 7.44 29.48
N LEU A 329 22.20 7.99 30.63
CA LEU A 329 22.82 9.14 31.29
C LEU A 329 24.31 8.95 31.54
N LEU A 330 24.72 7.78 32.03
CA LEU A 330 26.13 7.50 32.33
C LEU A 330 26.97 7.51 31.05
N MET A 331 26.54 6.81 30.03
CA MET A 331 27.27 6.73 28.77
C MET A 331 27.32 8.10 28.06
N SER A 332 26.19 8.83 28.05
CA SER A 332 26.15 10.19 27.52
C SER A 332 27.12 11.13 28.21
N THR A 333 27.16 11.13 29.57
CA THR A 333 28.07 11.96 30.33
C THR A 333 29.54 11.65 30.03
N ILE A 334 29.90 10.36 30.01
CA ILE A 334 31.29 9.93 29.71
C ILE A 334 31.69 10.32 28.30
N LEU A 335 30.86 10.02 27.30
CA LEU A 335 31.17 10.28 25.90
C LEU A 335 31.19 11.78 25.58
N ASN A 336 30.31 12.57 26.20
CA ASN A 336 30.31 14.03 26.01
C ASN A 336 31.48 14.70 26.70
N GLY A 337 31.82 14.30 27.90
CA GLY A 337 33.00 14.82 28.61
C GLY A 337 34.32 14.53 27.89
N LEU A 338 34.45 13.34 27.27
CA LEU A 338 35.69 12.93 26.60
C LEU A 338 35.79 13.46 25.15
N ILE A 339 34.75 13.40 24.36
CA ILE A 339 34.83 13.59 22.91
C ILE A 339 33.71 14.42 22.27
N PHE A 340 32.83 15.05 23.06
CA PHE A 340 31.67 15.80 22.58
C PHE A 340 30.81 14.97 21.60
N TRP A 341 30.48 13.75 22.04
CA TRP A 341 29.84 12.72 21.23
C TRP A 341 28.56 13.18 20.53
N GLU A 342 27.62 13.79 21.26
CA GLU A 342 26.35 14.25 20.73
C GLU A 342 26.55 15.23 19.58
N LEU A 343 27.36 16.27 19.78
CA LEU A 343 27.68 17.27 18.77
C LEU A 343 28.34 16.63 17.54
N ARG A 344 29.25 15.67 17.76
CA ARG A 344 29.91 14.92 16.66
C ARG A 344 28.92 14.09 15.86
N GLN A 345 27.95 13.41 16.50
CA GLN A 345 26.93 12.64 15.77
C GLN A 345 26.01 13.55 14.98
N VAL A 346 25.53 14.64 15.56
CA VAL A 346 24.67 15.61 14.83
C VAL A 346 25.38 16.19 13.61
N MET A 347 26.65 16.55 13.73
CA MET A 347 27.41 17.03 12.56
C MET A 347 27.58 15.97 11.46
N ARG A 348 27.72 14.68 11.83
CA ARG A 348 27.76 13.58 10.86
C ARG A 348 26.41 13.41 10.17
N ILE A 349 25.30 13.56 10.92
CA ILE A 349 23.95 13.52 10.38
C ILE A 349 23.73 14.71 9.42
N GLU A 350 24.14 15.91 9.79
CA GLU A 350 24.04 17.09 8.89
C GLU A 350 24.93 16.93 7.66
N LYS A 351 26.13 16.34 7.78
CA LYS A 351 26.98 16.02 6.61
C LYS A 351 26.27 15.04 5.66
N TRP A 352 25.69 14.00 6.22
CA TRP A 352 24.93 13.02 5.45
C TRP A 352 23.77 13.71 4.72
N LYS A 353 23.01 14.55 5.43
CA LYS A 353 21.91 15.32 4.87
C LYS A 353 22.34 16.23 3.71
N GLU A 354 23.42 16.99 3.87
CA GLU A 354 23.95 17.84 2.79
C GLU A 354 24.28 17.03 1.51
N THR A 355 24.64 15.76 1.65
CA THR A 355 25.01 14.90 0.52
C THR A 355 23.79 14.21 -0.12
N HIS A 356 22.76 13.86 0.66
CA HIS A 356 21.69 12.95 0.23
C HIS A 356 20.27 13.52 0.38
N ALA A 357 20.12 14.81 0.77
CA ALA A 357 18.80 15.40 1.00
C ALA A 357 17.90 15.38 -0.25
N SER A 358 18.48 15.54 -1.44
CA SER A 358 17.76 15.49 -2.72
C SER A 358 17.35 14.07 -3.13
N ASP A 359 18.14 13.07 -2.74
CA ASP A 359 17.92 11.68 -3.16
C ASP A 359 16.95 10.94 -2.27
N LEU A 360 16.93 11.25 -0.96
CA LEU A 360 16.12 10.53 0.02
C LEU A 360 14.62 10.50 -0.30
N PRO A 361 13.96 11.60 -0.67
CA PRO A 361 12.55 11.57 -1.06
C PRO A 361 12.31 10.65 -2.26
N ARG A 362 13.17 10.71 -3.27
CA ARG A 362 13.09 9.87 -4.46
C ARG A 362 13.20 8.38 -4.11
N TRP A 363 14.14 7.99 -3.25
CA TRP A 363 14.28 6.60 -2.81
C TRP A 363 13.03 6.06 -2.09
N ILE A 364 12.41 6.90 -1.25
CA ILE A 364 11.17 6.56 -0.54
C ILE A 364 10.02 6.38 -1.54
N GLU A 365 9.88 7.30 -2.51
CA GLU A 365 8.87 7.20 -3.58
C GLU A 365 9.05 5.93 -4.40
N THR A 366 10.26 5.66 -4.86
CA THR A 366 10.58 4.47 -5.66
C THR A 366 10.22 3.16 -4.92
N ILE A 367 10.56 3.07 -3.64
CA ILE A 367 10.18 1.88 -2.83
C ILE A 367 8.68 1.82 -2.62
N GLY A 368 8.00 2.95 -2.43
CA GLY A 368 6.55 3.01 -2.36
C GLY A 368 5.91 2.48 -3.64
N GLU A 369 6.39 2.89 -4.80
CA GLU A 369 5.88 2.41 -6.08
C GLU A 369 6.12 0.90 -6.26
N ILE A 370 7.29 0.38 -5.90
CA ILE A 370 7.58 -1.06 -5.91
C ILE A 370 6.65 -1.82 -4.95
N ASP A 371 6.34 -1.28 -3.78
CA ASP A 371 5.40 -1.88 -2.81
C ASP A 371 3.97 -1.97 -3.41
N ALA A 372 3.53 -0.93 -4.16
CA ALA A 372 2.27 -0.95 -4.89
C ALA A 372 2.26 -2.00 -6.02
N TYR A 373 3.36 -2.12 -6.78
CA TYR A 373 3.53 -3.20 -7.77
C TYR A 373 3.48 -4.59 -7.12
N CYS A 374 4.14 -4.78 -5.98
CA CYS A 374 4.11 -6.02 -5.23
C CYS A 374 2.69 -6.38 -4.75
N SER A 375 1.87 -5.38 -4.42
CA SER A 375 0.46 -5.57 -4.08
C SER A 375 -0.33 -6.15 -5.24
N LEU A 376 -0.29 -5.54 -6.44
CA LEU A 376 -0.94 -6.04 -7.65
C LEU A 376 -0.38 -7.39 -8.10
N ALA A 377 0.93 -7.61 -7.93
CA ALA A 377 1.57 -8.89 -8.25
C ALA A 377 1.14 -10.02 -7.30
N THR A 378 0.85 -9.70 -6.03
CA THR A 378 0.30 -10.66 -5.07
C THR A 378 -1.15 -11.01 -5.41
N PHE A 379 -1.94 -10.00 -5.78
CA PHE A 379 -3.28 -10.22 -6.32
C PHE A 379 -3.26 -11.15 -7.54
N THR A 380 -2.34 -10.91 -8.48
CA THR A 380 -2.14 -11.75 -9.67
C THR A 380 -1.81 -13.20 -9.30
N TYR A 381 -0.87 -13.40 -8.38
CA TYR A 381 -0.45 -14.74 -7.93
C TYR A 381 -1.62 -15.51 -7.29
N ASN A 382 -2.43 -14.86 -6.47
CA ASN A 382 -3.56 -15.48 -5.77
C ASN A 382 -4.76 -15.79 -6.69
N HIS A 383 -4.75 -15.27 -7.93
CA HIS A 383 -5.82 -15.44 -8.90
C HIS A 383 -5.30 -16.05 -10.21
N PRO A 384 -4.88 -17.34 -10.19
CA PRO A 384 -4.26 -17.98 -11.36
C PRO A 384 -5.23 -18.23 -12.52
N ASP A 385 -6.52 -18.01 -12.31
CA ASP A 385 -7.61 -18.09 -13.29
C ASP A 385 -7.95 -16.71 -13.92
N TYR A 386 -7.31 -15.63 -13.46
CA TYR A 386 -7.45 -14.31 -14.06
C TYR A 386 -6.48 -14.14 -15.22
N ILE A 387 -6.85 -13.29 -16.16
CA ILE A 387 -6.06 -13.02 -17.36
C ILE A 387 -5.63 -11.56 -17.42
N PHE A 388 -4.48 -11.28 -18.02
CA PHE A 388 -4.15 -9.93 -18.43
C PHE A 388 -4.90 -9.58 -19.71
N PRO A 389 -5.72 -8.52 -19.70
CA PRO A 389 -6.48 -8.13 -20.88
C PRO A 389 -5.56 -7.59 -21.98
N LYS A 390 -5.97 -7.78 -23.23
CA LYS A 390 -5.33 -7.16 -24.39
C LYS A 390 -5.77 -5.69 -24.47
N ILE A 391 -4.83 -4.80 -24.74
CA ILE A 391 -5.09 -3.37 -24.88
C ILE A 391 -5.06 -3.00 -26.36
N SER A 392 -6.18 -2.46 -26.86
CA SER A 392 -6.31 -2.01 -28.24
C SER A 392 -5.81 -0.57 -28.40
N SER A 393 -5.20 -0.27 -29.54
CA SER A 393 -4.85 1.10 -29.96
C SER A 393 -5.82 1.65 -31.02
N GLN A 394 -6.70 0.80 -31.55
CA GLN A 394 -7.69 1.20 -32.54
C GLN A 394 -8.98 1.64 -31.86
N SER A 395 -9.91 2.27 -32.61
CA SER A 395 -11.19 2.82 -32.15
C SER A 395 -11.82 2.05 -30.99
N PHE A 396 -12.63 2.72 -30.15
CA PHE A 396 -13.15 2.14 -28.91
C PHE A 396 -13.70 0.74 -29.13
N HIS A 397 -13.21 -0.17 -28.33
CA HIS A 397 -13.47 -1.59 -28.41
C HIS A 397 -13.48 -2.18 -26.99
N LEU A 398 -14.54 -2.87 -26.65
CA LEU A 398 -14.65 -3.68 -25.43
C LEU A 398 -15.16 -5.06 -25.85
N ARG A 399 -14.32 -6.07 -25.78
CA ARG A 399 -14.72 -7.46 -25.92
C ARG A 399 -14.47 -8.19 -24.62
N ALA A 400 -15.51 -8.82 -24.08
CA ALA A 400 -15.40 -9.58 -22.83
C ALA A 400 -16.20 -10.88 -22.91
N GLU A 401 -15.54 -12.00 -22.66
CA GLU A 401 -16.15 -13.32 -22.56
C GLU A 401 -16.08 -13.82 -21.12
N ALA A 402 -17.22 -14.24 -20.58
CA ALA A 402 -17.34 -14.80 -19.24
C ALA A 402 -16.70 -13.93 -18.13
N LEU A 403 -17.10 -12.66 -18.08
CA LEU A 403 -16.65 -11.68 -17.11
C LEU A 403 -17.29 -11.93 -15.74
N GLY A 404 -16.49 -12.04 -14.68
CA GLY A 404 -16.93 -12.23 -13.31
C GLY A 404 -16.60 -11.04 -12.41
N HIS A 405 -17.35 -10.87 -11.32
CA HIS A 405 -17.10 -9.82 -10.33
C HIS A 405 -16.02 -10.27 -9.34
N PRO A 406 -14.87 -9.59 -9.24
CA PRO A 406 -13.73 -10.06 -8.42
C PRO A 406 -14.04 -10.30 -6.94
N LEU A 407 -14.98 -9.54 -6.37
CA LEU A 407 -15.38 -9.65 -4.97
C LEU A 407 -16.46 -10.73 -4.72
N MET A 408 -16.97 -11.37 -5.78
CA MET A 408 -17.94 -12.45 -5.63
C MET A 408 -17.25 -13.80 -5.55
N ASN A 409 -17.78 -14.67 -4.69
CA ASN A 409 -17.29 -16.04 -4.57
C ASN A 409 -17.34 -16.75 -5.93
N ARG A 410 -16.23 -17.39 -6.34
CA ARG A 410 -16.06 -18.06 -7.64
C ARG A 410 -17.15 -19.08 -7.95
N ASN A 411 -17.64 -19.78 -6.92
CA ASN A 411 -18.65 -20.83 -7.09
C ASN A 411 -20.08 -20.30 -7.22
N LYS A 412 -20.31 -19.02 -6.86
CA LYS A 412 -21.62 -18.38 -6.87
C LYS A 412 -21.77 -17.35 -8.01
N CYS A 413 -20.68 -16.88 -8.56
CA CYS A 413 -20.69 -15.83 -9.57
C CYS A 413 -21.11 -16.38 -10.95
N VAL A 414 -22.20 -15.87 -11.47
CA VAL A 414 -22.61 -16.13 -12.85
C VAL A 414 -21.90 -15.13 -13.77
N ARG A 415 -21.06 -15.66 -14.65
CA ARG A 415 -20.21 -14.84 -15.53
C ARG A 415 -20.92 -14.54 -16.84
N ASN A 416 -20.93 -13.27 -17.22
CA ASN A 416 -21.53 -12.77 -18.46
C ASN A 416 -20.48 -11.99 -19.27
N GLY A 417 -20.67 -11.87 -20.58
CA GLY A 417 -19.80 -11.09 -21.43
C GLY A 417 -20.52 -10.59 -22.67
N LYS A 418 -20.17 -9.40 -23.13
CA LYS A 418 -20.66 -8.82 -24.38
C LYS A 418 -19.64 -7.83 -24.94
N ASP A 419 -19.77 -7.60 -26.24
CA ASP A 419 -18.85 -6.79 -27.02
C ASP A 419 -19.43 -5.43 -27.37
N ILE A 420 -18.58 -4.41 -27.34
CA ILE A 420 -18.74 -3.10 -27.94
C ILE A 420 -17.59 -2.98 -28.95
N ASP A 421 -17.90 -3.11 -30.23
CA ASP A 421 -16.93 -3.27 -31.32
C ASP A 421 -16.77 -2.03 -32.19
N LYS A 422 -17.47 -0.96 -31.88
CA LYS A 422 -17.46 0.30 -32.64
C LYS A 422 -17.85 1.51 -31.79
N ARG A 423 -17.71 2.70 -32.34
CA ARG A 423 -18.08 3.98 -31.73
C ARG A 423 -18.87 4.83 -32.73
N PRO A 424 -20.01 5.44 -32.33
CA PRO A 424 -20.68 5.31 -31.03
C PRO A 424 -21.39 3.96 -30.87
N PHE A 425 -21.52 3.50 -29.60
CA PHE A 425 -22.24 2.26 -29.32
C PHE A 425 -22.79 2.24 -27.88
N PHE A 426 -24.06 1.91 -27.71
CA PHE A 426 -24.69 1.76 -26.40
C PHE A 426 -25.32 0.37 -26.23
N ILE A 427 -25.08 -0.20 -25.05
CA ILE A 427 -25.81 -1.37 -24.57
C ILE A 427 -26.89 -0.90 -23.62
N ILE A 428 -28.16 -1.18 -23.97
CA ILE A 428 -29.32 -0.91 -23.10
C ILE A 428 -29.69 -2.22 -22.41
N LYS A 429 -29.75 -2.19 -21.08
CA LYS A 429 -30.09 -3.35 -20.26
C LYS A 429 -31.39 -3.13 -19.54
N THR A 430 -32.32 -4.02 -19.76
CA THR A 430 -33.61 -4.03 -19.10
C THR A 430 -33.75 -5.23 -18.16
N GLY A 431 -34.70 -5.20 -17.25
CA GLY A 431 -34.99 -6.31 -16.34
C GLY A 431 -35.53 -5.85 -14.98
N ALA A 432 -36.09 -6.79 -14.24
CA ALA A 432 -36.63 -6.54 -12.91
C ALA A 432 -35.57 -6.14 -11.87
N ASN A 433 -36.03 -5.62 -10.74
CA ASN A 433 -35.16 -5.46 -9.57
C ASN A 433 -34.63 -6.83 -9.12
N MET A 434 -33.43 -6.84 -8.52
CA MET A 434 -32.73 -8.04 -8.07
C MET A 434 -32.29 -9.03 -9.17
N ALA A 435 -32.59 -8.76 -10.45
CA ALA A 435 -32.21 -9.64 -11.57
C ALA A 435 -30.70 -9.60 -11.94
N GLY A 436 -29.91 -8.71 -11.33
CA GLY A 436 -28.45 -8.64 -11.51
C GLY A 436 -27.95 -7.51 -12.42
N LYS A 437 -28.81 -6.56 -12.84
CA LYS A 437 -28.42 -5.42 -13.70
C LYS A 437 -27.25 -4.60 -13.12
N SER A 438 -27.42 -4.05 -11.93
CA SER A 438 -26.42 -3.19 -11.26
C SER A 438 -25.13 -3.96 -10.93
N THR A 439 -25.25 -5.25 -10.55
CA THR A 439 -24.10 -6.13 -10.34
C THR A 439 -23.28 -6.31 -11.62
N TYR A 440 -23.95 -6.49 -12.76
CA TYR A 440 -23.26 -6.58 -14.04
C TYR A 440 -22.57 -5.27 -14.43
N LEU A 441 -23.23 -4.11 -14.25
CA LEU A 441 -22.61 -2.81 -14.51
C LEU A 441 -21.33 -2.62 -13.70
N ARG A 442 -21.38 -2.94 -12.40
CA ARG A 442 -20.21 -2.93 -11.53
C ARG A 442 -19.15 -3.94 -11.97
N THR A 443 -19.55 -5.14 -12.39
CA THR A 443 -18.63 -6.15 -12.91
C THR A 443 -17.85 -5.62 -14.12
N VAL A 444 -18.53 -4.96 -15.06
CA VAL A 444 -17.86 -4.35 -16.21
C VAL A 444 -16.94 -3.21 -15.76
N GLY A 445 -17.44 -2.27 -14.94
CA GLY A 445 -16.66 -1.12 -14.47
C GLY A 445 -15.40 -1.52 -13.71
N ILE A 446 -15.50 -2.48 -12.79
CA ILE A 446 -14.36 -2.96 -11.99
C ILE A 446 -13.32 -3.66 -12.88
N ASN A 447 -13.73 -4.55 -13.78
CA ASN A 447 -12.76 -5.22 -14.67
C ASN A 447 -12.16 -4.26 -15.69
N TYR A 448 -12.91 -3.26 -16.15
CA TYR A 448 -12.39 -2.21 -17.00
C TYR A 448 -11.35 -1.37 -16.25
N LEU A 449 -11.63 -0.99 -15.01
CA LEU A 449 -10.67 -0.27 -14.13
C LEU A 449 -9.42 -1.11 -13.88
N LEU A 450 -9.56 -2.40 -13.53
CA LEU A 450 -8.44 -3.32 -13.36
C LEU A 450 -7.59 -3.41 -14.63
N ALA A 451 -8.21 -3.50 -15.79
CA ALA A 451 -7.52 -3.51 -17.08
C ALA A 451 -6.70 -2.22 -17.30
N CYS A 452 -7.29 -1.05 -17.01
CA CYS A 452 -6.65 0.26 -17.20
C CYS A 452 -5.54 0.54 -16.16
N ILE A 453 -5.57 -0.09 -14.98
CA ILE A 453 -4.45 -0.02 -14.02
C ILE A 453 -3.39 -1.10 -14.26
N GLY A 454 -3.50 -1.90 -15.32
CA GLY A 454 -2.56 -2.95 -15.68
C GLY A 454 -2.70 -4.24 -14.86
N ALA A 455 -3.77 -4.41 -14.10
CA ALA A 455 -4.04 -5.61 -13.31
C ALA A 455 -4.72 -6.71 -14.13
N PRO A 456 -4.66 -7.98 -13.71
CA PRO A 456 -5.42 -9.05 -14.34
C PRO A 456 -6.91 -8.92 -14.00
N VAL A 457 -7.75 -9.43 -14.91
CA VAL A 457 -9.21 -9.38 -14.85
C VAL A 457 -9.81 -10.78 -14.76
N TRP A 458 -10.97 -10.90 -14.15
CA TRP A 458 -11.66 -12.19 -14.08
C TRP A 458 -12.55 -12.40 -15.30
N ALA A 459 -11.94 -12.85 -16.38
CA ALA A 459 -12.59 -13.16 -17.65
C ALA A 459 -11.96 -14.38 -18.31
N LYS A 460 -12.68 -15.00 -19.27
CA LYS A 460 -12.07 -16.00 -20.16
C LYS A 460 -11.25 -15.30 -21.25
N GLN A 461 -11.76 -14.17 -21.75
CA GLN A 461 -11.06 -13.29 -22.69
C GLN A 461 -11.54 -11.86 -22.44
N MET A 462 -10.62 -10.89 -22.52
CA MET A 462 -10.95 -9.46 -22.49
C MET A 462 -9.97 -8.67 -23.34
N GLU A 463 -10.53 -7.75 -24.14
CA GLU A 463 -9.80 -6.77 -24.92
C GLU A 463 -10.50 -5.42 -24.77
N ILE A 464 -9.72 -4.36 -24.48
CA ILE A 464 -10.25 -3.01 -24.29
C ILE A 464 -9.45 -1.97 -25.06
N TYR A 465 -10.12 -0.89 -25.44
CA TYR A 465 -9.52 0.40 -25.75
C TYR A 465 -9.59 1.28 -24.49
N PRO A 466 -8.48 1.82 -23.96
CA PRO A 466 -8.50 2.59 -22.73
C PRO A 466 -9.07 3.99 -22.96
N ALA A 467 -10.25 4.24 -22.43
CA ALA A 467 -10.90 5.54 -22.38
C ALA A 467 -11.17 5.92 -20.92
N ARG A 468 -11.45 7.18 -20.65
CA ARG A 468 -11.76 7.63 -19.28
C ARG A 468 -13.08 7.04 -18.82
N LEU A 469 -13.04 6.31 -17.71
CA LEU A 469 -14.24 5.70 -17.12
C LEU A 469 -15.05 6.74 -16.35
N VAL A 470 -16.36 6.79 -16.62
CA VAL A 470 -17.31 7.61 -15.86
C VAL A 470 -18.54 6.77 -15.54
N THR A 471 -18.97 6.80 -14.28
CA THR A 471 -20.15 6.04 -13.85
C THR A 471 -21.19 6.96 -13.20
N SER A 472 -22.44 6.53 -13.23
CA SER A 472 -23.54 7.06 -12.42
C SER A 472 -24.43 5.88 -12.02
N LEU A 473 -24.00 5.19 -10.94
CA LEU A 473 -24.66 3.97 -10.45
C LEU A 473 -25.35 4.21 -9.11
N ARG A 474 -24.83 5.15 -8.33
CA ARG A 474 -25.38 5.58 -7.05
C ARG A 474 -25.64 7.06 -7.08
N THR A 475 -26.75 7.45 -6.51
CA THR A 475 -27.02 8.83 -6.18
C THR A 475 -27.10 8.91 -4.65
N SER A 476 -26.27 9.75 -4.04
CA SER A 476 -26.31 10.00 -2.61
C SER A 476 -27.11 11.28 -2.35
N ASP A 477 -28.07 11.23 -1.45
CA ASP A 477 -28.64 12.43 -0.87
C ASP A 477 -27.57 13.13 -0.02
N SER A 478 -27.29 14.38 -0.31
CA SER A 478 -26.51 15.24 0.58
C SER A 478 -27.46 16.14 1.36
N LEU A 479 -27.78 15.71 2.57
CA LEU A 479 -28.57 16.54 3.51
C LEU A 479 -27.80 17.82 3.92
N THR A 480 -26.49 17.84 3.73
CA THR A 480 -25.61 18.97 4.06
C THR A 480 -25.67 20.09 3.03
N ASP A 481 -25.94 19.78 1.75
CA ASP A 481 -25.87 20.78 0.67
C ASP A 481 -27.26 21.30 0.25
N ASN A 482 -28.34 20.87 0.93
CA ASN A 482 -29.74 21.19 0.57
C ASN A 482 -30.09 20.90 -0.91
N GLU A 483 -29.37 20.00 -1.56
CA GLU A 483 -29.61 19.62 -2.94
C GLU A 483 -30.55 18.42 -3.00
N SER A 484 -31.57 18.52 -3.85
CA SER A 484 -32.44 17.38 -4.12
C SER A 484 -31.65 16.29 -4.89
N TYR A 485 -31.94 15.04 -4.59
CA TYR A 485 -31.46 13.86 -5.30
C TYR A 485 -31.42 14.03 -6.84
N PHE A 486 -32.51 14.60 -7.39
CA PHE A 486 -32.63 14.86 -8.81
C PHE A 486 -31.60 15.90 -9.31
N PHE A 487 -31.34 16.93 -8.54
CA PHE A 487 -30.39 17.98 -8.94
C PHE A 487 -28.94 17.49 -8.92
N ALA A 488 -28.57 16.68 -7.95
CA ALA A 488 -27.27 16.03 -7.91
C ALA A 488 -27.04 15.10 -9.12
N GLU A 489 -28.08 14.35 -9.50
CA GLU A 489 -28.04 13.51 -10.71
C GLU A 489 -27.87 14.35 -11.99
N LEU A 490 -28.60 15.45 -12.13
CA LEU A 490 -28.44 16.37 -13.26
C LEU A 490 -27.04 16.98 -13.34
N LYS A 491 -26.46 17.39 -12.21
CA LYS A 491 -25.06 17.86 -12.17
C LYS A 491 -24.09 16.79 -12.69
N ARG A 492 -24.29 15.52 -12.29
CA ARG A 492 -23.46 14.41 -12.77
C ARG A 492 -23.59 14.22 -14.27
N LEU A 493 -24.80 14.23 -14.79
CA LEU A 493 -25.05 14.11 -16.24
C LEU A 493 -24.47 15.31 -16.99
N LYS A 494 -24.62 16.53 -16.45
CA LYS A 494 -24.00 17.73 -17.04
C LYS A 494 -22.48 17.64 -17.10
N LEU A 495 -21.84 17.17 -16.02
CA LEU A 495 -20.38 16.93 -15.99
C LEU A 495 -19.94 15.97 -17.10
N ILE A 496 -20.71 14.90 -17.36
CA ILE A 496 -20.43 13.96 -18.45
C ILE A 496 -20.49 14.69 -19.81
N ILE A 497 -21.56 15.48 -20.02
CA ILE A 497 -21.73 16.25 -21.26
C ILE A 497 -20.58 17.24 -21.45
N ASP A 498 -20.22 18.01 -20.42
CA ASP A 498 -19.16 19.01 -20.48
C ASP A 498 -17.81 18.37 -20.86
N LYS A 499 -17.51 17.19 -20.33
CA LYS A 499 -16.30 16.43 -20.68
C LYS A 499 -16.31 15.98 -22.15
N LEU A 500 -17.45 15.49 -22.63
CA LEU A 500 -17.61 15.11 -24.04
C LEU A 500 -17.49 16.32 -24.96
N GLU A 501 -18.05 17.47 -24.61
CA GLU A 501 -17.93 18.74 -25.33
C GLU A 501 -16.48 19.24 -25.36
N ALA A 502 -15.72 18.98 -24.29
CA ALA A 502 -14.27 19.25 -24.22
C ALA A 502 -13.43 18.26 -25.08
N GLY A 503 -14.04 17.28 -25.72
CA GLY A 503 -13.36 16.30 -26.57
C GLY A 503 -12.73 15.12 -25.82
N GLU A 504 -13.07 14.91 -24.54
CA GLU A 504 -12.57 13.76 -23.78
C GLU A 504 -13.23 12.46 -24.29
N GLU A 505 -12.45 11.40 -24.41
CA GLU A 505 -12.96 10.07 -24.75
C GLU A 505 -13.45 9.36 -23.48
N LEU A 506 -14.76 9.15 -23.39
CA LEU A 506 -15.39 8.56 -22.21
C LEU A 506 -15.96 7.16 -22.49
N PHE A 507 -15.84 6.27 -21.50
CA PHE A 507 -16.65 5.07 -21.38
C PHE A 507 -17.66 5.26 -20.25
N ILE A 508 -18.95 5.28 -20.56
CA ILE A 508 -20.02 5.70 -19.64
C ILE A 508 -20.80 4.47 -19.16
N ILE A 509 -20.97 4.35 -17.84
CA ILE A 509 -21.81 3.30 -17.24
C ILE A 509 -22.88 3.95 -16.36
N LEU A 510 -24.14 3.75 -16.69
CA LEU A 510 -25.29 4.38 -16.05
C LEU A 510 -26.25 3.34 -15.48
N ASP A 511 -26.82 3.61 -14.30
CA ASP A 511 -27.87 2.79 -13.70
C ASP A 511 -29.08 3.65 -13.34
N GLU A 512 -30.17 3.48 -14.09
CA GLU A 512 -31.44 4.18 -13.90
C GLU A 512 -31.30 5.70 -13.81
N ILE A 513 -31.15 6.38 -14.92
CA ILE A 513 -31.07 7.83 -14.98
C ILE A 513 -32.42 8.51 -14.72
N LEU A 514 -32.37 9.74 -14.18
CA LEU A 514 -33.51 10.61 -13.91
C LEU A 514 -34.53 9.99 -12.95
N LYS A 515 -34.06 9.41 -11.83
CA LYS A 515 -34.90 8.75 -10.81
C LYS A 515 -35.80 9.71 -10.03
N GLY A 516 -35.40 10.96 -9.89
CA GLY A 516 -36.04 11.94 -9.01
C GLY A 516 -37.19 12.75 -9.67
N THR A 517 -37.71 12.36 -10.86
CA THR A 517 -38.78 13.06 -11.55
C THR A 517 -39.95 12.15 -11.89
N ASN A 518 -41.04 12.73 -12.42
CA ASN A 518 -42.20 11.94 -12.86
C ASN A 518 -41.85 11.01 -14.05
N SER A 519 -42.66 9.97 -14.25
CA SER A 519 -42.39 8.93 -15.25
C SER A 519 -42.31 9.43 -16.68
N MET A 520 -43.12 10.44 -17.03
CA MET A 520 -43.16 11.00 -18.40
C MET A 520 -41.89 11.81 -18.69
N ASP A 521 -41.45 12.64 -17.76
CA ASP A 521 -40.22 13.44 -17.90
C ASP A 521 -38.97 12.56 -17.86
N LYS A 522 -38.93 11.56 -16.97
CA LYS A 522 -37.91 10.53 -16.94
C LYS A 522 -37.72 9.87 -18.28
N GLN A 523 -38.82 9.44 -18.89
CA GLN A 523 -38.82 8.71 -20.15
C GLN A 523 -38.33 9.59 -21.30
N LYS A 524 -38.91 10.80 -21.47
CA LYS A 524 -38.49 11.74 -22.51
C LYS A 524 -37.06 12.20 -22.34
N GLY A 525 -36.66 12.50 -21.11
CA GLY A 525 -35.30 12.93 -20.77
C GLY A 525 -34.27 11.85 -21.05
N SER A 526 -34.50 10.62 -20.60
CA SER A 526 -33.61 9.49 -20.83
C SER A 526 -33.42 9.20 -22.33
N PHE A 527 -34.51 9.25 -23.07
CA PHE A 527 -34.48 9.04 -24.52
C PHE A 527 -33.66 10.12 -25.24
N ALA A 528 -33.90 11.39 -24.90
CA ALA A 528 -33.17 12.53 -25.46
C ALA A 528 -31.66 12.48 -25.08
N LEU A 529 -31.32 12.10 -23.84
CA LEU A 529 -29.96 12.01 -23.39
C LEU A 529 -29.15 10.94 -24.12
N ILE A 530 -29.73 9.74 -24.31
CA ILE A 530 -29.03 8.68 -25.06
C ILE A 530 -28.85 9.09 -26.54
N LYS A 531 -29.84 9.75 -27.17
CA LYS A 531 -29.66 10.34 -28.49
C LYS A 531 -28.52 11.36 -28.54
N GLN A 532 -28.42 12.22 -27.52
CA GLN A 532 -27.36 13.20 -27.43
C GLN A 532 -25.99 12.49 -27.31
N PHE A 533 -25.84 11.49 -26.47
CA PHE A 533 -24.61 10.70 -26.35
C PHE A 533 -24.22 10.02 -27.66
N MET A 534 -25.22 9.47 -28.41
CA MET A 534 -24.97 8.90 -29.73
C MET A 534 -24.41 9.95 -30.70
N ASN A 535 -24.97 11.16 -30.71
CA ASN A 535 -24.52 12.27 -31.55
C ASN A 535 -23.13 12.80 -31.13
N MET A 536 -22.77 12.67 -29.87
CA MET A 536 -21.45 13.03 -29.33
C MET A 536 -20.41 11.91 -29.51
N ASN A 537 -20.72 10.90 -30.30
CA ASN A 537 -19.81 9.81 -30.66
C ASN A 537 -19.18 9.11 -29.44
N THR A 538 -19.99 8.76 -28.46
CA THR A 538 -19.51 8.11 -27.23
C THR A 538 -20.03 6.68 -27.07
N ASN A 539 -19.41 5.92 -26.16
CA ASN A 539 -19.76 4.54 -25.85
C ASN A 539 -20.23 4.38 -24.42
N GLY A 540 -21.21 3.52 -24.21
CA GLY A 540 -21.68 3.28 -22.85
C GLY A 540 -22.56 2.07 -22.67
N ILE A 541 -22.87 1.82 -21.40
CA ILE A 541 -23.84 0.81 -20.97
C ILE A 541 -24.83 1.49 -20.02
N ILE A 542 -26.11 1.31 -20.25
CA ILE A 542 -27.15 1.81 -19.36
C ILE A 542 -28.07 0.66 -18.92
N ALA A 543 -28.33 0.57 -17.62
CA ALA A 543 -29.39 -0.25 -17.08
C ALA A 543 -30.63 0.59 -16.81
N THR A 544 -31.82 0.08 -17.11
CA THR A 544 -33.08 0.80 -16.92
C THR A 544 -34.25 -0.16 -16.71
N HIS A 545 -35.27 0.34 -16.02
CA HIS A 545 -36.59 -0.31 -15.99
C HIS A 545 -37.54 0.21 -17.08
N ASP A 546 -37.15 1.27 -17.77
CA ASP A 546 -37.95 1.82 -18.87
C ASP A 546 -37.74 1.00 -20.14
N LEU A 547 -38.76 0.24 -20.50
CA LEU A 547 -38.75 -0.62 -21.67
C LEU A 547 -38.77 0.17 -22.99
N LEU A 548 -39.30 1.41 -22.98
CA LEU A 548 -39.34 2.27 -24.16
C LEU A 548 -37.92 2.73 -24.57
N LEU A 549 -36.98 2.79 -23.65
CA LEU A 549 -35.59 3.08 -24.01
C LEU A 549 -35.03 2.02 -24.99
N GLY A 550 -35.55 0.81 -24.92
CA GLY A 550 -35.22 -0.28 -25.85
C GLY A 550 -35.61 -0.01 -27.30
N THR A 551 -36.61 0.87 -27.57
CA THR A 551 -37.01 1.22 -28.92
C THR A 551 -35.99 2.08 -29.67
N LEU A 552 -34.99 2.66 -28.94
CA LEU A 552 -33.89 3.37 -29.58
C LEU A 552 -33.09 2.52 -30.58
N ILE A 553 -33.16 1.20 -30.49
CA ILE A 553 -32.55 0.31 -31.48
C ILE A 553 -33.12 0.53 -32.89
N GLU A 554 -34.40 0.96 -33.03
CA GLU A 554 -35.03 1.27 -34.30
C GLU A 554 -34.40 2.52 -34.93
N SER A 555 -34.04 3.52 -34.12
CA SER A 555 -33.36 4.73 -34.58
C SER A 555 -31.87 4.51 -34.87
N PHE A 556 -31.23 3.59 -34.15
CA PHE A 556 -29.79 3.30 -34.24
C PHE A 556 -29.51 1.79 -34.34
N PRO A 557 -29.98 1.08 -35.38
CA PRO A 557 -29.99 -0.38 -35.42
C PRO A 557 -28.60 -1.02 -35.46
N GLN A 558 -27.60 -0.26 -35.84
CA GLN A 558 -26.21 -0.74 -35.83
C GLN A 558 -25.40 -0.39 -34.56
N ASN A 559 -25.88 0.60 -33.79
CA ASN A 559 -25.12 1.22 -32.71
C ASN A 559 -25.73 0.99 -31.33
N ILE A 560 -26.95 0.45 -31.27
CA ILE A 560 -27.60 0.08 -30.01
C ILE A 560 -27.90 -1.42 -30.00
N ARG A 561 -27.68 -2.04 -28.83
CA ARG A 561 -28.09 -3.43 -28.57
C ARG A 561 -28.83 -3.51 -27.24
N ASN A 562 -29.93 -4.26 -27.28
CA ASN A 562 -30.74 -4.51 -26.09
C ASN A 562 -30.42 -5.89 -25.52
N TYR A 563 -30.23 -5.90 -24.19
CA TYR A 563 -30.11 -7.13 -23.41
C TYR A 563 -31.01 -7.06 -22.21
N CYS A 564 -31.37 -8.22 -21.66
CA CYS A 564 -32.19 -8.28 -20.48
C CYS A 564 -31.71 -9.32 -19.48
N PHE A 565 -32.06 -9.07 -18.20
CA PHE A 565 -32.04 -10.07 -17.16
C PHE A 565 -33.48 -10.38 -16.76
N GLU A 566 -33.89 -11.62 -16.92
CA GLU A 566 -35.22 -12.08 -16.60
C GLU A 566 -35.21 -12.98 -15.39
N ALA A 567 -36.33 -12.96 -14.67
CA ALA A 567 -36.61 -13.93 -13.65
C ALA A 567 -37.53 -15.00 -14.26
N ASP A 568 -37.23 -16.23 -13.92
CA ASP A 568 -38.06 -17.38 -14.31
C ASP A 568 -39.01 -17.72 -13.15
N ILE A 569 -40.30 -17.92 -13.44
CA ILE A 569 -41.26 -18.35 -12.44
C ILE A 569 -41.45 -19.86 -12.62
N THR A 570 -40.92 -20.63 -11.65
CA THR A 570 -41.00 -22.09 -11.66
C THR A 570 -41.62 -22.55 -10.34
N ASN A 571 -42.67 -23.37 -10.42
CA ASN A 571 -43.40 -23.89 -9.24
C ASN A 571 -43.86 -22.80 -8.27
N ASN A 572 -44.38 -21.68 -8.78
CA ASN A 572 -44.78 -20.51 -8.00
C ASN A 572 -43.66 -19.88 -7.17
N GLU A 573 -42.40 -20.11 -7.57
CA GLU A 573 -41.20 -19.47 -7.02
C GLU A 573 -40.48 -18.64 -8.08
N LEU A 574 -40.03 -17.44 -7.66
CA LEU A 574 -39.23 -16.55 -8.51
C LEU A 574 -37.78 -16.96 -8.41
N THR A 575 -37.19 -17.37 -9.50
CA THR A 575 -35.79 -17.74 -9.60
C THR A 575 -35.07 -16.83 -10.57
N PHE A 576 -33.80 -16.54 -10.29
CA PHE A 576 -32.97 -15.69 -11.13
C PHE A 576 -31.79 -16.51 -11.66
N SER A 577 -31.73 -16.66 -12.98
CA SER A 577 -30.59 -17.33 -13.63
C SER A 577 -29.32 -16.45 -13.63
N TYR A 578 -29.49 -15.14 -13.47
CA TYR A 578 -28.44 -14.14 -13.63
C TYR A 578 -27.70 -14.21 -14.97
N GLN A 579 -28.27 -14.93 -15.95
CA GLN A 579 -27.76 -15.02 -17.31
C GLN A 579 -28.37 -13.92 -18.17
N MET A 580 -27.53 -13.23 -18.92
CA MET A 580 -27.94 -12.18 -19.82
C MET A 580 -28.51 -12.75 -21.11
N ARG A 581 -29.72 -12.30 -21.48
CA ARG A 581 -30.44 -12.69 -22.70
C ARG A 581 -30.49 -11.52 -23.69
N ASN A 582 -30.65 -11.81 -25.00
CA ASN A 582 -30.84 -10.78 -26.01
C ASN A 582 -32.28 -10.24 -25.96
N GLY A 583 -32.45 -8.94 -26.21
CA GLY A 583 -33.76 -8.29 -26.29
C GLY A 583 -34.13 -7.48 -25.06
N VAL A 584 -35.39 -7.09 -24.95
CA VAL A 584 -35.97 -6.30 -23.85
C VAL A 584 -36.72 -7.24 -22.91
N ALA A 585 -36.67 -7.00 -21.62
CA ALA A 585 -37.36 -7.82 -20.62
C ALA A 585 -38.89 -7.80 -20.84
N GLN A 586 -39.51 -8.97 -20.78
CA GLN A 586 -40.95 -9.09 -20.97
C GLN A 586 -41.71 -9.17 -19.63
N ASN A 587 -41.07 -9.69 -18.57
CA ASN A 587 -41.70 -9.94 -17.30
C ASN A 587 -41.27 -8.93 -16.24
N MET A 588 -42.23 -8.15 -15.73
CA MET A 588 -42.04 -7.25 -14.57
C MET A 588 -42.58 -7.96 -13.30
N ASN A 589 -41.71 -8.49 -12.48
CA ASN A 589 -42.07 -9.43 -11.40
C ASN A 589 -42.50 -8.76 -10.08
N ALA A 590 -42.65 -7.44 -10.05
CA ALA A 590 -43.04 -6.72 -8.83
C ALA A 590 -44.43 -7.14 -8.32
N CYS A 591 -45.41 -7.23 -9.20
CA CYS A 591 -46.76 -7.63 -8.87
C CYS A 591 -46.83 -9.07 -8.35
N PHE A 592 -46.05 -9.98 -8.95
CA PHE A 592 -45.94 -11.36 -8.48
C PHE A 592 -45.36 -11.44 -7.05
N LEU A 593 -44.32 -10.68 -6.75
CA LEU A 593 -43.74 -10.62 -5.41
C LEU A 593 -44.71 -10.02 -4.41
N MET A 594 -45.41 -8.94 -4.73
CA MET A 594 -46.42 -8.32 -3.86
C MET A 594 -47.56 -9.30 -3.56
N LYS A 595 -48.05 -10.03 -4.57
CA LYS A 595 -49.06 -11.08 -4.41
C LYS A 595 -48.56 -12.22 -3.50
N LYS A 596 -47.32 -12.69 -3.72
CA LYS A 596 -46.67 -13.73 -2.91
C LYS A 596 -46.44 -13.32 -1.46
N MET A 597 -46.10 -12.07 -1.20
CA MET A 597 -45.89 -11.53 0.15
C MET A 597 -47.18 -11.11 0.85
N GLY A 598 -48.33 -11.21 0.19
CA GLY A 598 -49.60 -10.79 0.76
C GLY A 598 -49.75 -9.27 0.95
N ILE A 599 -48.95 -8.46 0.24
CA ILE A 599 -48.99 -7.01 0.37
C ILE A 599 -50.15 -6.39 -0.41
N ALA A 600 -50.53 -6.98 -1.53
CA ALA A 600 -51.66 -6.56 -2.32
C ALA A 600 -52.31 -7.74 -3.03
N VAL A 601 -53.66 -7.73 -3.15
CA VAL A 601 -54.42 -8.62 -4.04
C VAL A 601 -54.50 -7.94 -5.38
N ILE A 602 -53.75 -8.45 -6.37
CA ILE A 602 -53.79 -7.96 -7.76
C ILE A 602 -54.51 -9.06 -8.54
N ASP A 603 -55.73 -8.76 -8.99
CA ASP A 603 -56.46 -9.61 -9.90
C ASP A 603 -55.86 -9.42 -11.31
N ASP A 604 -55.65 -10.52 -12.05
CA ASP A 604 -55.03 -10.55 -13.37
C ASP A 604 -55.92 -9.88 -14.44
#